data_5b1926e3f4efff5cc7dda7aafcd69ae1
#
_entry.id   5b1926e3f4efff5cc7dda7aafcd69ae1
#
_cell.length_a   1.000
_cell.length_b   1.000
_cell.length_c   1.000
_cell.angle_alpha   90.00
_cell.angle_beta   90.00
_cell.angle_gamma   90.00
#
_symmetry.space_group_name_H-M   'P 1'
#
loop_
_entity.id
_entity.type
_entity.pdbx_description
1 polymer ?
#
loop_
_entity_poly.entity_id
_entity_poly.type
_entity_poly.pdbx_seq_one_letter_code
_entity_poly.pdbx_strand_id
1 'polypeptide(L)'
;MSLSAAKKRDILICCIAALLILCAMAARILGSPEGAPGLSSMIRNGIYMGLTAAWGVSVQRRIIQAQTRRYLIAIALLMLLWLTERAIKYEFNLSAASARRLWYSYYIPILLIPLITVFTAMSLGRPENYKLPGWTRLLYIPTFAFMAMVLTNDRHQLVFAFPADAEIWTGGNAAHSIGYFAVVAWTAVCAAGTIIVMIEKCRRPKSRIQWLPILPVALSFVYTALYVSDVKWLRLIAGDMTVFQCLAIMAALEGCIRCGLIQSNTGYDELFGATTIGAQITDHGFRVKSASGSALPISLEKMEQALEGPVQLDKNTLLKGQEISSGYVFWQEDISELQGVLDQFQTVQDELRDTGDVLKAEAEQRSYWLKITEENRLYDMVERKTQRQVALLRKLLSRLRATEDTEEARRLLGHIVVIGTYVKRRSNLMFVERQTGTLEAAELSLCLNESAAGLGLCNIKCTVRADMEGLLPAECGNMIYDFFEAAVEMSLTSLSSLLFYAGEREGTVTAKAALCCHEDMGALCCEFPNVIIEKDEDGIQYLTLSIPKEGGE
;
A
#
# COMPACT_ATOMS: atom_id res chain seq x y z
N MET A 1 41.28 12.55 5.70
CA MET A 1 40.42 11.39 5.33
C MET A 1 41.13 10.12 5.81
N SER A 2 40.79 9.57 6.97
CA SER A 2 41.36 8.32 7.50
C SER A 2 40.81 7.15 6.70
N LEU A 3 41.68 6.36 6.07
CA LEU A 3 41.34 5.09 5.45
C LEU A 3 40.64 4.19 6.50
N SER A 4 39.52 3.58 6.14
CA SER A 4 38.81 2.67 7.04
C SER A 4 39.71 1.49 7.45
N ALA A 5 39.43 0.90 8.62
CA ALA A 5 40.24 -0.21 9.16
C ALA A 5 40.30 -1.42 8.19
N ALA A 6 39.20 -1.71 7.47
CA ALA A 6 39.15 -2.79 6.49
C ALA A 6 40.06 -2.50 5.28
N LYS A 7 40.06 -1.28 4.78
CA LYS A 7 40.92 -0.85 3.67
C LYS A 7 42.42 -0.91 4.04
N LYS A 8 42.75 -0.56 5.29
CA LYS A 8 44.14 -0.70 5.82
C LYS A 8 44.54 -2.17 5.89
N ARG A 9 43.67 -3.06 6.34
CA ARG A 9 43.91 -4.51 6.40
C ARG A 9 44.11 -5.11 5.02
N ASP A 10 43.33 -4.73 4.02
CA ASP A 10 43.45 -5.22 2.65
C ASP A 10 44.74 -4.76 1.98
N ILE A 11 45.15 -3.51 2.21
CA ILE A 11 46.45 -2.99 1.75
C ILE A 11 47.59 -3.77 2.41
N LEU A 12 47.52 -4.03 3.71
CA LEU A 12 48.52 -4.79 4.45
C LEU A 12 48.69 -6.22 3.89
N ILE A 13 47.57 -6.91 3.62
CA ILE A 13 47.56 -8.26 3.01
C ILE A 13 48.25 -8.23 1.63
N CYS A 14 47.92 -7.24 0.80
CA CYS A 14 48.55 -7.08 -0.51
C CYS A 14 50.05 -6.79 -0.40
N CYS A 15 50.49 -5.96 0.55
CA CYS A 15 51.88 -5.67 0.80
C CYS A 15 52.65 -6.91 1.28
N ILE A 16 52.06 -7.70 2.17
CA ILE A 16 52.64 -8.97 2.64
C ILE A 16 52.79 -9.97 1.49
N ALA A 17 51.74 -10.14 0.66
CA ALA A 17 51.79 -11.02 -0.50
C ALA A 17 52.88 -10.58 -1.51
N ALA A 18 52.95 -9.30 -1.81
CA ALA A 18 53.97 -8.74 -2.68
C ALA A 18 55.38 -8.95 -2.12
N LEU A 19 55.59 -8.72 -0.80
CA LEU A 19 56.84 -8.94 -0.13
C LEU A 19 57.26 -10.42 -0.19
N LEU A 20 56.36 -11.35 0.06
CA LEU A 20 56.60 -12.79 -0.03
C LEU A 20 57.00 -13.20 -1.46
N ILE A 21 56.34 -12.66 -2.49
CA ILE A 21 56.70 -12.91 -3.88
C ILE A 21 58.09 -12.36 -4.19
N LEU A 22 58.42 -11.15 -3.73
CA LEU A 22 59.77 -10.56 -3.87
C LEU A 22 60.82 -11.39 -3.15
N CYS A 23 60.54 -11.88 -1.94
CA CYS A 23 61.43 -12.79 -1.22
C CYS A 23 61.65 -14.11 -1.98
N ALA A 24 60.61 -14.67 -2.57
CA ALA A 24 60.73 -15.89 -3.40
C ALA A 24 61.53 -15.63 -4.68
N MET A 25 61.42 -14.47 -5.31
CA MET A 25 62.22 -14.04 -6.45
C MET A 25 63.69 -13.82 -6.05
N ALA A 26 63.94 -13.16 -4.93
CA ALA A 26 65.28 -12.96 -4.40
C ALA A 26 65.97 -14.31 -4.06
N ALA A 27 65.25 -15.22 -3.41
CA ALA A 27 65.69 -16.57 -3.15
C ALA A 27 66.07 -17.35 -4.43
N ARG A 28 65.44 -17.03 -5.56
CA ARG A 28 65.79 -17.60 -6.87
C ARG A 28 67.08 -17.04 -7.42
N ILE A 29 67.27 -15.72 -7.34
CA ILE A 29 68.51 -15.05 -7.87
C ILE A 29 69.71 -15.38 -7.05
N LEU A 30 69.58 -15.48 -5.72
CA LEU A 30 70.64 -15.77 -4.78
C LEU A 30 70.96 -17.27 -4.65
N GLY A 31 70.07 -18.14 -5.10
CA GLY A 31 70.28 -19.60 -5.05
C GLY A 31 71.30 -20.07 -6.08
N SER A 32 72.04 -21.11 -5.74
CA SER A 32 73.07 -21.69 -6.61
C SER A 32 72.54 -22.18 -7.95
N PRO A 33 73.18 -21.91 -9.09
CA PRO A 33 72.73 -22.32 -10.42
C PRO A 33 72.80 -23.82 -10.68
N GLU A 34 73.49 -24.58 -9.87
CA GLU A 34 73.76 -25.98 -10.12
C GLU A 34 72.93 -26.92 -9.21
N GLY A 35 71.90 -27.50 -9.73
CA GLY A 35 71.42 -28.88 -9.70
C GLY A 35 71.12 -29.60 -8.39
N ALA A 36 71.43 -29.08 -7.20
CA ALA A 36 71.03 -29.71 -5.96
C ALA A 36 69.74 -29.04 -5.38
N PRO A 37 68.81 -29.80 -4.84
CA PRO A 37 67.61 -29.25 -4.15
C PRO A 37 68.08 -28.45 -2.93
N GLY A 38 68.27 -27.13 -3.13
CA GLY A 38 68.79 -26.25 -2.08
C GLY A 38 67.62 -25.71 -1.23
N LEU A 39 67.97 -25.31 0.00
CA LEU A 39 67.05 -24.67 0.94
C LEU A 39 66.26 -23.51 0.29
N SER A 40 66.88 -22.76 -0.64
CA SER A 40 66.23 -21.66 -1.38
C SER A 40 65.04 -22.11 -2.28
N SER A 41 65.17 -23.30 -2.91
CA SER A 41 64.07 -23.88 -3.73
C SER A 41 62.94 -24.32 -2.85
N MET A 42 63.19 -24.98 -1.72
CA MET A 42 62.17 -25.40 -0.76
C MET A 42 61.42 -24.20 -0.17
N ILE A 43 62.12 -23.14 0.23
CA ILE A 43 61.51 -21.90 0.74
C ILE A 43 60.61 -21.28 -0.32
N ARG A 44 61.06 -21.15 -1.56
CA ARG A 44 60.30 -20.59 -2.68
C ARG A 44 59.03 -21.38 -2.96
N ASN A 45 59.14 -22.72 -3.05
CA ASN A 45 57.98 -23.59 -3.25
C ASN A 45 56.96 -23.47 -2.10
N GLY A 46 57.47 -23.45 -0.84
CA GLY A 46 56.67 -23.23 0.36
C GLY A 46 55.92 -21.89 0.33
N ILE A 47 56.57 -20.80 -0.10
CA ILE A 47 55.90 -19.48 -0.25
C ILE A 47 54.76 -19.53 -1.27
N TYR A 48 54.97 -20.07 -2.47
CA TYR A 48 53.94 -20.10 -3.50
C TYR A 48 52.79 -21.02 -3.15
N MET A 49 53.04 -22.18 -2.57
CA MET A 49 52.03 -23.10 -2.09
C MET A 49 51.23 -22.49 -0.92
N GLY A 50 51.97 -21.84 0.03
CA GLY A 50 51.35 -21.13 1.16
C GLY A 50 50.45 -20.00 0.73
N LEU A 51 50.86 -19.16 -0.24
CA LEU A 51 50.04 -18.10 -0.81
C LEU A 51 48.77 -18.62 -1.49
N THR A 52 48.91 -19.72 -2.29
CA THR A 52 47.78 -20.33 -2.99
C THR A 52 46.79 -20.95 -2.00
N ALA A 53 47.29 -21.64 -0.96
CA ALA A 53 46.45 -22.21 0.09
C ALA A 53 45.74 -21.12 0.90
N ALA A 54 46.43 -20.07 1.31
CA ALA A 54 45.87 -18.93 2.02
C ALA A 54 44.78 -18.22 1.20
N TRP A 55 45.02 -18.06 -0.11
CA TRP A 55 44.02 -17.51 -1.01
C TRP A 55 42.77 -18.42 -1.10
N GLY A 56 42.94 -19.74 -1.24
CA GLY A 56 41.83 -20.69 -1.27
C GLY A 56 40.98 -20.65 0.01
N VAL A 57 41.64 -20.61 1.20
CA VAL A 57 40.94 -20.44 2.49
C VAL A 57 40.20 -19.09 2.56
N SER A 58 40.82 -18.02 2.07
CA SER A 58 40.23 -16.69 2.02
C SER A 58 38.99 -16.69 1.12
N VAL A 59 39.01 -17.32 -0.05
CA VAL A 59 37.87 -17.48 -0.97
C VAL A 59 36.73 -18.22 -0.29
N GLN A 60 37.03 -19.34 0.41
CA GLN A 60 36.00 -20.10 1.12
C GLN A 60 35.23 -19.25 2.14
N ARG A 61 35.90 -18.31 2.81
CA ARG A 61 35.30 -17.45 3.84
C ARG A 61 34.60 -16.24 3.26
N ARG A 62 35.07 -15.70 2.11
CA ARG A 62 34.56 -14.42 1.57
C ARG A 62 33.46 -14.56 0.52
N ILE A 63 33.42 -15.69 -0.21
CA ILE A 63 32.48 -15.82 -1.34
C ILE A 63 31.13 -16.34 -0.88
N ILE A 64 30.08 -15.58 -1.19
CA ILE A 64 28.70 -15.87 -0.78
C ILE A 64 28.10 -16.95 -1.67
N GLN A 65 28.21 -16.80 -3.01
CA GLN A 65 27.61 -17.69 -3.97
C GLN A 65 28.23 -19.10 -3.91
N ALA A 66 27.48 -20.08 -3.46
CA ALA A 66 27.95 -21.44 -3.21
C ALA A 66 28.58 -22.11 -4.44
N GLN A 67 28.00 -21.90 -5.64
CA GLN A 67 28.49 -22.51 -6.88
C GLN A 67 29.84 -21.90 -7.29
N THR A 68 29.94 -20.58 -7.34
CA THR A 68 31.20 -19.86 -7.65
C THR A 68 32.27 -20.19 -6.63
N ARG A 69 31.95 -20.28 -5.34
CA ARG A 69 32.88 -20.69 -4.26
C ARG A 69 33.44 -22.08 -4.52
N ARG A 70 32.62 -23.06 -4.91
CA ARG A 70 33.08 -24.43 -5.26
C ARG A 70 34.05 -24.42 -6.44
N TYR A 71 33.78 -23.65 -7.49
CA TYR A 71 34.70 -23.52 -8.63
C TYR A 71 36.01 -22.89 -8.26
N LEU A 72 36.01 -21.79 -7.50
CA LEU A 72 37.23 -21.13 -7.06
C LEU A 72 38.07 -22.01 -6.13
N ILE A 73 37.46 -22.77 -5.24
CA ILE A 73 38.14 -23.75 -4.39
C ILE A 73 38.74 -24.88 -5.27
N ALA A 74 38.01 -25.38 -6.26
CA ALA A 74 38.51 -26.38 -7.19
C ALA A 74 39.74 -25.85 -7.97
N ILE A 75 39.70 -24.59 -8.44
CA ILE A 75 40.86 -23.94 -9.07
C ILE A 75 42.04 -23.85 -8.09
N ALA A 76 41.83 -23.45 -6.82
CA ALA A 76 42.88 -23.37 -5.82
C ALA A 76 43.51 -24.74 -5.56
N LEU A 77 42.72 -25.81 -5.46
CA LEU A 77 43.21 -27.17 -5.28
C LEU A 77 44.00 -27.67 -6.50
N LEU A 78 43.53 -27.37 -7.72
CA LEU A 78 44.27 -27.70 -8.95
C LEU A 78 45.57 -26.94 -9.07
N MET A 79 45.63 -25.67 -8.66
CA MET A 79 46.87 -24.90 -8.61
C MET A 79 47.84 -25.47 -7.58
N LEU A 80 47.35 -25.87 -6.39
CA LEU A 80 48.19 -26.55 -5.38
C LEU A 80 48.71 -27.88 -5.90
N LEU A 81 47.85 -28.68 -6.57
CA LEU A 81 48.29 -29.91 -7.22
C LEU A 81 49.42 -29.63 -8.21
N TRP A 82 49.26 -28.65 -9.11
CA TRP A 82 50.24 -28.30 -10.10
C TRP A 82 51.56 -27.83 -9.49
N LEU A 83 51.53 -26.99 -8.45
CA LEU A 83 52.72 -26.54 -7.73
C LEU A 83 53.43 -27.72 -7.00
N THR A 84 52.63 -28.65 -6.44
CA THR A 84 53.14 -29.84 -5.76
C THR A 84 53.82 -30.79 -6.75
N GLU A 85 53.18 -31.11 -7.87
CA GLU A 85 53.77 -31.93 -8.94
C GLU A 85 55.08 -31.33 -9.45
N ARG A 86 55.08 -30.00 -9.64
CA ARG A 86 56.29 -29.28 -10.01
C ARG A 86 57.39 -29.39 -8.94
N ALA A 87 57.08 -29.18 -7.66
CA ALA A 87 58.05 -29.31 -6.57
C ALA A 87 58.62 -30.72 -6.55
N ILE A 88 57.80 -31.75 -6.65
CA ILE A 88 58.26 -33.14 -6.67
C ILE A 88 59.19 -33.38 -7.86
N LYS A 89 58.88 -32.87 -9.07
CA LYS A 89 59.70 -33.06 -10.28
C LYS A 89 61.11 -32.48 -10.13
N TYR A 90 61.23 -31.33 -9.48
CA TYR A 90 62.53 -30.62 -9.41
C TYR A 90 63.28 -30.79 -8.08
N GLU A 91 62.62 -31.24 -7.00
CA GLU A 91 63.24 -31.45 -5.69
C GLU A 91 63.68 -32.92 -5.49
N PHE A 92 63.08 -33.87 -6.17
CA PHE A 92 63.39 -35.28 -5.97
C PHE A 92 64.04 -35.88 -7.19
N ASN A 93 65.08 -36.75 -6.96
CA ASN A 93 65.74 -37.53 -8.02
C ASN A 93 64.82 -38.66 -8.50
N LEU A 94 63.95 -38.33 -9.45
CA LEU A 94 63.01 -39.28 -10.04
C LEU A 94 63.64 -40.00 -11.22
N SER A 95 63.28 -41.29 -11.43
CA SER A 95 63.60 -41.97 -12.67
C SER A 95 62.98 -41.22 -13.88
N ALA A 96 63.64 -41.30 -15.06
CA ALA A 96 63.18 -40.64 -16.27
C ALA A 96 61.70 -40.97 -16.61
N ALA A 97 61.30 -42.23 -16.39
CA ALA A 97 59.92 -42.66 -16.60
C ALA A 97 58.93 -42.02 -15.59
N SER A 98 59.31 -41.93 -14.31
CA SER A 98 58.51 -41.25 -13.27
C SER A 98 58.41 -39.77 -13.50
N ALA A 99 59.51 -39.11 -13.86
CA ALA A 99 59.55 -37.67 -14.20
C ALA A 99 58.70 -37.37 -15.41
N ARG A 100 58.66 -38.25 -16.44
CA ARG A 100 57.81 -38.11 -17.61
C ARG A 100 56.31 -38.26 -17.28
N ARG A 101 55.96 -39.29 -16.49
CA ARG A 101 54.56 -39.51 -16.05
C ARG A 101 54.07 -38.30 -15.21
N LEU A 102 54.95 -37.79 -14.33
CA LEU A 102 54.64 -36.60 -13.56
C LEU A 102 54.49 -35.34 -14.45
N TRP A 103 55.26 -35.27 -15.56
CA TRP A 103 55.10 -34.20 -16.53
C TRP A 103 53.74 -34.32 -17.31
N TYR A 104 53.29 -35.52 -17.61
CA TYR A 104 51.96 -35.70 -18.20
C TYR A 104 50.84 -35.31 -17.23
N SER A 105 50.97 -35.54 -15.91
CA SER A 105 49.98 -35.14 -14.92
C SER A 105 49.78 -33.61 -14.84
N TYR A 106 50.77 -32.78 -15.26
CA TYR A 106 50.60 -31.34 -15.36
C TYR A 106 49.42 -30.93 -16.28
N TYR A 107 49.08 -31.79 -17.23
CA TYR A 107 47.98 -31.50 -18.14
C TYR A 107 46.61 -31.64 -17.46
N ILE A 108 46.52 -32.24 -16.29
CA ILE A 108 45.30 -32.25 -15.46
C ILE A 108 44.90 -30.80 -15.09
N PRO A 109 45.75 -30.06 -14.34
CA PRO A 109 45.44 -28.65 -14.04
C PRO A 109 45.42 -27.75 -15.28
N ILE A 110 46.31 -27.96 -16.26
CA ILE A 110 46.39 -27.17 -17.50
C ILE A 110 45.04 -27.21 -18.28
N LEU A 111 44.36 -28.34 -18.32
CA LEU A 111 43.08 -28.52 -19.01
C LEU A 111 41.89 -28.14 -18.15
N LEU A 112 41.87 -28.49 -16.86
CA LEU A 112 40.74 -28.28 -15.98
C LEU A 112 40.59 -26.83 -15.50
N ILE A 113 41.71 -26.14 -15.21
CA ILE A 113 41.67 -24.75 -14.72
C ILE A 113 40.98 -23.82 -15.74
N PRO A 114 41.37 -23.77 -17.04
CA PRO A 114 40.69 -22.94 -18.03
C PRO A 114 39.22 -23.29 -18.16
N LEU A 115 38.85 -24.57 -18.15
CA LEU A 115 37.44 -25.00 -18.21
C LEU A 115 36.62 -24.47 -17.03
N ILE A 116 37.12 -24.69 -15.78
CA ILE A 116 36.42 -24.23 -14.58
C ILE A 116 36.40 -22.69 -14.52
N THR A 117 37.41 -22.01 -15.08
CA THR A 117 37.44 -20.55 -15.17
C THR A 117 36.32 -20.04 -16.11
N VAL A 118 36.03 -20.75 -17.25
CA VAL A 118 34.85 -20.44 -18.08
C VAL A 118 33.57 -20.54 -17.27
N PHE A 119 33.39 -21.61 -16.48
CA PHE A 119 32.20 -21.79 -15.65
C PHE A 119 32.07 -20.70 -14.58
N THR A 120 33.19 -20.32 -13.99
CA THR A 120 33.26 -19.20 -13.06
C THR A 120 32.84 -17.91 -13.75
N ALA A 121 33.39 -17.61 -14.95
CA ALA A 121 33.05 -16.41 -15.72
C ALA A 121 31.57 -16.36 -16.08
N MET A 122 30.96 -17.48 -16.47
CA MET A 122 29.52 -17.58 -16.77
C MET A 122 28.64 -17.30 -15.55
N SER A 123 29.12 -17.66 -14.34
CA SER A 123 28.38 -17.40 -13.09
C SER A 123 28.55 -15.98 -12.52
N LEU A 124 29.46 -15.16 -13.08
CA LEU A 124 29.68 -13.77 -12.63
C LEU A 124 28.42 -12.92 -12.75
N GLY A 125 28.12 -12.16 -11.70
CA GLY A 125 26.99 -11.21 -11.67
C GLY A 125 25.60 -11.88 -11.77
N ARG A 126 25.49 -13.16 -11.50
CA ARG A 126 24.23 -13.91 -11.43
C ARG A 126 23.74 -14.05 -9.98
N PRO A 127 22.42 -14.24 -9.76
CA PRO A 127 21.87 -14.46 -8.42
C PRO A 127 22.43 -15.73 -7.77
N GLU A 128 22.34 -15.82 -6.44
CA GLU A 128 22.92 -16.91 -5.63
C GLU A 128 22.45 -18.31 -6.08
N ASN A 129 21.19 -18.43 -6.47
CA ASN A 129 20.58 -19.68 -6.89
C ASN A 129 20.78 -20.01 -8.38
N TYR A 130 21.61 -19.28 -9.11
CA TYR A 130 21.85 -19.51 -10.53
C TYR A 130 22.56 -20.84 -10.76
N LYS A 131 21.97 -21.66 -11.64
CA LYS A 131 22.58 -22.90 -12.12
C LYS A 131 23.05 -22.74 -13.55
N LEU A 132 24.25 -23.26 -13.86
CA LEU A 132 24.76 -23.25 -15.24
C LEU A 132 23.83 -24.03 -16.17
N PRO A 133 23.67 -23.59 -17.44
CA PRO A 133 22.92 -24.30 -18.45
C PRO A 133 23.44 -25.73 -18.62
N GLY A 134 22.55 -26.70 -18.88
CA GLY A 134 22.91 -28.11 -18.99
C GLY A 134 23.95 -28.42 -20.07
N TRP A 135 23.96 -27.66 -21.17
CA TRP A 135 24.92 -27.83 -22.26
C TRP A 135 26.39 -27.63 -21.83
N THR A 136 26.65 -26.86 -20.77
CA THR A 136 28.02 -26.64 -20.27
C THR A 136 28.70 -27.94 -19.84
N ARG A 137 27.92 -28.97 -19.48
CA ARG A 137 28.45 -30.30 -19.15
C ARG A 137 29.12 -30.97 -20.35
N LEU A 138 28.73 -30.63 -21.59
CA LEU A 138 29.34 -31.17 -22.79
C LEU A 138 30.82 -30.73 -22.93
N LEU A 139 31.23 -29.61 -22.34
CA LEU A 139 32.61 -29.12 -22.38
C LEU A 139 33.58 -30.03 -21.60
N TYR A 140 33.07 -30.87 -20.68
CA TYR A 140 33.89 -31.88 -20.02
C TYR A 140 34.34 -32.96 -20.98
N ILE A 141 33.59 -33.31 -22.03
CA ILE A 141 33.88 -34.41 -22.95
C ILE A 141 35.24 -34.18 -23.64
N PRO A 142 35.46 -33.07 -24.40
CA PRO A 142 36.75 -32.82 -25.03
C PRO A 142 37.87 -32.67 -24.00
N THR A 143 37.61 -32.05 -22.85
CA THR A 143 38.61 -31.87 -21.80
C THR A 143 39.13 -33.19 -21.26
N PHE A 144 38.23 -34.15 -20.92
CA PHE A 144 38.65 -35.46 -20.46
C PHE A 144 39.24 -36.30 -21.57
N ALA A 145 38.78 -36.18 -22.82
CA ALA A 145 39.38 -36.87 -23.96
C ALA A 145 40.80 -36.45 -24.19
N PHE A 146 41.12 -35.11 -24.18
CA PHE A 146 42.48 -34.60 -24.29
C PHE A 146 43.34 -35.00 -23.10
N MET A 147 42.79 -34.96 -21.87
CA MET A 147 43.50 -35.40 -20.67
C MET A 147 43.89 -36.88 -20.78
N ALA A 148 42.96 -37.74 -21.17
CA ALA A 148 43.26 -39.18 -21.38
C ALA A 148 44.30 -39.36 -22.47
N MET A 149 44.21 -38.63 -23.59
CA MET A 149 45.18 -38.69 -24.68
C MET A 149 46.60 -38.30 -24.20
N VAL A 150 46.76 -37.28 -23.34
CA VAL A 150 48.06 -36.93 -22.79
C VAL A 150 48.58 -37.98 -21.81
N LEU A 151 47.75 -38.44 -20.88
CA LEU A 151 48.15 -39.39 -19.84
C LEU A 151 48.55 -40.78 -20.42
N THR A 152 47.97 -41.13 -21.58
CA THR A 152 48.29 -42.40 -22.26
C THR A 152 49.29 -42.26 -23.40
N ASN A 153 49.95 -41.11 -23.51
CA ASN A 153 50.83 -40.76 -24.63
C ASN A 153 51.97 -41.79 -24.88
N ASP A 154 52.48 -42.46 -23.86
CA ASP A 154 53.53 -43.47 -24.00
C ASP A 154 53.10 -44.64 -24.90
N ARG A 155 51.76 -44.85 -25.15
CA ARG A 155 51.23 -45.92 -25.98
C ARG A 155 51.13 -45.54 -27.47
N HIS A 156 50.79 -44.31 -27.77
CA HIS A 156 50.42 -43.85 -29.10
C HIS A 156 51.22 -42.66 -29.61
N GLN A 157 51.94 -41.97 -28.79
CA GLN A 157 52.78 -40.77 -29.14
C GLN A 157 52.08 -39.68 -29.98
N LEU A 158 50.75 -39.57 -29.82
CA LEU A 158 49.92 -38.57 -30.57
C LEU A 158 50.13 -37.14 -30.11
N VAL A 159 50.55 -36.96 -28.84
CA VAL A 159 50.78 -35.65 -28.24
C VAL A 159 52.25 -35.29 -28.26
N PHE A 160 53.08 -36.21 -27.79
CA PHE A 160 54.55 -36.08 -27.76
C PHE A 160 55.16 -37.29 -28.47
N ALA A 161 55.92 -37.03 -29.53
CA ALA A 161 56.70 -38.01 -30.20
C ALA A 161 58.14 -38.03 -29.64
N PHE A 162 58.63 -39.22 -29.37
CA PHE A 162 60.00 -39.41 -28.92
C PHE A 162 60.82 -40.03 -30.02
N PRO A 163 62.14 -39.63 -30.20
CA PRO A 163 63.00 -40.26 -31.20
C PRO A 163 63.12 -41.75 -30.92
N ALA A 164 63.07 -42.57 -31.97
CA ALA A 164 63.14 -44.03 -31.86
C ALA A 164 64.51 -44.54 -31.38
N ASP A 165 65.54 -43.71 -31.57
CA ASP A 165 66.92 -43.95 -31.22
C ASP A 165 67.25 -43.42 -29.78
N ALA A 166 66.32 -42.78 -29.09
CA ALA A 166 66.60 -42.26 -27.78
C ALA A 166 66.55 -43.37 -26.71
N GLU A 167 67.66 -43.63 -25.99
CA GLU A 167 67.69 -44.57 -24.89
C GLU A 167 66.76 -44.19 -23.75
N ILE A 168 66.54 -42.88 -23.53
CA ILE A 168 65.71 -42.35 -22.43
C ILE A 168 64.76 -41.28 -23.00
N TRP A 169 63.48 -41.49 -22.81
CA TRP A 169 62.44 -40.48 -23.15
C TRP A 169 62.32 -39.45 -22.04
N THR A 170 62.62 -38.19 -22.36
CA THR A 170 62.53 -37.05 -21.45
C THR A 170 61.74 -35.93 -22.10
N GLY A 171 61.19 -34.98 -21.30
CA GLY A 171 60.52 -33.80 -21.84
C GLY A 171 61.40 -32.88 -22.69
N GLY A 172 62.74 -33.03 -22.57
CA GLY A 172 63.69 -32.23 -23.36
C GLY A 172 63.93 -32.76 -24.77
N ASN A 173 63.66 -34.04 -25.06
CA ASN A 173 63.81 -34.65 -26.36
C ASN A 173 62.46 -35.01 -27.05
N ALA A 174 61.36 -34.55 -26.44
CA ALA A 174 60.02 -34.74 -26.98
C ALA A 174 59.72 -33.71 -28.10
N ALA A 175 59.31 -34.22 -29.28
CA ALA A 175 58.75 -33.39 -30.35
C ALA A 175 57.23 -33.25 -30.20
N HIS A 176 56.70 -32.08 -30.48
CA HIS A 176 55.28 -31.82 -30.42
C HIS A 176 54.55 -32.42 -31.65
N SER A 177 53.62 -33.32 -31.42
CA SER A 177 52.74 -33.93 -32.43
C SER A 177 51.41 -33.19 -32.58
N ILE A 178 50.60 -33.60 -33.54
CA ILE A 178 49.31 -32.94 -33.86
C ILE A 178 48.36 -32.85 -32.66
N GLY A 179 48.39 -33.85 -31.76
CA GLY A 179 47.60 -33.86 -30.50
C GLY A 179 47.97 -32.75 -29.54
N TYR A 180 49.26 -32.36 -29.50
CA TYR A 180 49.69 -31.22 -28.68
C TYR A 180 49.02 -29.93 -29.11
N PHE A 181 49.02 -29.65 -30.42
CA PHE A 181 48.35 -28.44 -30.95
C PHE A 181 46.85 -28.46 -30.72
N ALA A 182 46.19 -29.65 -30.76
CA ALA A 182 44.78 -29.78 -30.40
C ALA A 182 44.52 -29.46 -28.93
N VAL A 183 45.37 -29.91 -28.01
CA VAL A 183 45.31 -29.60 -26.56
C VAL A 183 45.50 -28.09 -26.35
N VAL A 184 46.50 -27.48 -27.00
CA VAL A 184 46.76 -26.05 -26.88
C VAL A 184 45.59 -25.23 -27.47
N ALA A 185 45.06 -25.64 -28.60
CA ALA A 185 43.90 -24.99 -29.22
C ALA A 185 42.68 -25.05 -28.25
N TRP A 186 42.41 -26.20 -27.63
CA TRP A 186 41.33 -26.34 -26.66
C TRP A 186 41.50 -25.41 -25.44
N THR A 187 42.69 -25.36 -24.84
CA THR A 187 42.95 -24.44 -23.72
C THR A 187 42.81 -22.97 -24.14
N ALA A 188 43.26 -22.63 -25.36
CA ALA A 188 43.09 -21.30 -25.93
C ALA A 188 41.62 -20.94 -26.16
N VAL A 189 40.78 -21.88 -26.63
CA VAL A 189 39.33 -21.68 -26.77
C VAL A 189 38.66 -21.43 -25.42
N CYS A 190 39.02 -22.19 -24.38
CA CYS A 190 38.50 -21.97 -23.03
C CYS A 190 38.94 -20.61 -22.48
N ALA A 191 40.23 -20.23 -22.67
CA ALA A 191 40.74 -18.93 -22.24
C ALA A 191 40.06 -17.76 -22.96
N ALA A 192 39.88 -17.87 -24.30
CA ALA A 192 39.16 -16.87 -25.09
C ALA A 192 37.71 -16.76 -24.66
N GLY A 193 37.04 -17.88 -24.43
CA GLY A 193 35.67 -17.90 -23.87
C GLY A 193 35.56 -17.18 -22.53
N THR A 194 36.52 -17.42 -21.64
CA THR A 194 36.59 -16.68 -20.34
C THR A 194 36.70 -15.17 -20.56
N ILE A 195 37.65 -14.76 -21.43
CA ILE A 195 37.87 -13.32 -21.73
C ILE A 195 36.63 -12.68 -22.34
N ILE A 196 35.99 -13.32 -23.31
CA ILE A 196 34.78 -12.79 -23.97
C ILE A 196 33.67 -12.58 -22.93
N VAL A 197 33.40 -13.59 -22.09
CA VAL A 197 32.38 -13.48 -21.05
C VAL A 197 32.74 -12.41 -20.01
N MET A 198 34.01 -12.30 -19.64
CA MET A 198 34.46 -11.25 -18.71
C MET A 198 34.30 -9.86 -19.32
N ILE A 199 34.66 -9.64 -20.58
CA ILE A 199 34.49 -8.35 -21.28
C ILE A 199 33.01 -7.98 -21.34
N GLU A 200 32.13 -8.92 -21.70
CA GLU A 200 30.68 -8.70 -21.73
C GLU A 200 30.15 -8.27 -20.35
N LYS A 201 30.60 -8.92 -19.30
CA LYS A 201 30.21 -8.60 -17.90
C LYS A 201 30.80 -7.28 -17.42
N CYS A 202 32.02 -6.92 -17.81
CA CYS A 202 32.67 -5.66 -17.47
C CYS A 202 32.10 -4.44 -18.21
N ARG A 203 31.39 -4.62 -19.32
CA ARG A 203 30.76 -3.52 -20.10
C ARG A 203 29.60 -2.82 -19.38
N ARG A 204 29.02 -3.41 -18.34
CA ARG A 204 27.95 -2.77 -17.58
C ARG A 204 28.54 -1.71 -16.64
N PRO A 205 28.21 -0.40 -16.81
CA PRO A 205 28.94 0.69 -16.17
C PRO A 205 28.61 0.78 -14.67
N LYS A 206 29.46 0.22 -13.83
CA LYS A 206 29.36 0.43 -12.37
C LYS A 206 30.62 1.02 -11.73
N SER A 207 31.80 0.85 -12.33
CA SER A 207 33.06 1.34 -11.77
C SER A 207 34.17 1.41 -12.82
N ARG A 208 35.09 2.40 -12.75
CA ARG A 208 36.30 2.49 -13.57
C ARG A 208 37.28 1.32 -13.36
N ILE A 209 37.12 0.55 -12.28
CA ILE A 209 38.03 -0.52 -11.83
C ILE A 209 37.63 -1.88 -12.47
N GLN A 210 36.57 -1.98 -13.22
CA GLN A 210 36.06 -3.25 -13.78
C GLN A 210 37.03 -3.95 -14.75
N TRP A 211 37.99 -3.23 -15.34
CA TRP A 211 39.01 -3.78 -16.24
C TRP A 211 40.19 -4.42 -15.51
N LEU A 212 40.29 -4.27 -14.18
CA LEU A 212 41.40 -4.79 -13.36
C LEU A 212 41.65 -6.28 -13.57
N PRO A 213 40.65 -7.18 -13.67
CA PRO A 213 40.88 -8.62 -13.86
C PRO A 213 41.50 -8.99 -15.21
N ILE A 214 41.35 -8.15 -16.24
CA ILE A 214 41.82 -8.42 -17.61
C ILE A 214 43.35 -8.25 -17.71
N LEU A 215 43.92 -7.34 -16.91
CA LEU A 215 45.35 -7.06 -16.91
C LEU A 215 46.22 -8.29 -16.60
N PRO A 216 45.99 -9.07 -15.52
CA PRO A 216 46.74 -10.29 -15.24
C PRO A 216 46.59 -11.35 -16.35
N VAL A 217 45.40 -11.45 -16.96
CA VAL A 217 45.17 -12.40 -18.05
C VAL A 217 45.98 -12.01 -19.29
N ALA A 218 45.94 -10.73 -19.70
CA ALA A 218 46.72 -10.23 -20.82
C ALA A 218 48.22 -10.42 -20.58
N LEU A 219 48.70 -10.12 -19.35
CA LEU A 219 50.08 -10.31 -18.98
C LEU A 219 50.51 -11.79 -19.03
N SER A 220 49.58 -12.71 -18.68
CA SER A 220 49.78 -14.15 -18.77
C SER A 220 50.03 -14.60 -20.23
N PHE A 221 49.26 -14.09 -21.19
CA PHE A 221 49.49 -14.38 -22.61
C PHE A 221 50.82 -13.85 -23.10
N VAL A 222 51.15 -12.60 -22.78
CA VAL A 222 52.44 -11.99 -23.16
C VAL A 222 53.59 -12.79 -22.57
N TYR A 223 53.51 -13.16 -21.30
CA TYR A 223 54.52 -13.96 -20.65
C TYR A 223 54.68 -15.34 -21.31
N THR A 224 53.57 -16.01 -21.63
CA THR A 224 53.60 -17.31 -22.31
C THR A 224 54.29 -17.21 -23.69
N ALA A 225 53.95 -16.21 -24.46
CA ALA A 225 54.59 -15.98 -25.78
C ALA A 225 56.09 -15.75 -25.66
N LEU A 226 56.53 -14.90 -24.75
CA LEU A 226 57.94 -14.62 -24.48
C LEU A 226 58.67 -15.83 -23.91
N TYR A 227 58.03 -16.64 -23.08
CA TYR A 227 58.60 -17.86 -22.51
C TYR A 227 58.85 -18.93 -23.56
N VAL A 228 57.88 -19.12 -24.50
CA VAL A 228 58.01 -20.06 -25.63
C VAL A 228 59.05 -19.56 -26.63
N SER A 229 59.26 -18.25 -26.80
CA SER A 229 60.31 -17.66 -27.63
C SER A 229 61.69 -17.75 -27.02
N ASP A 230 61.89 -18.47 -25.92
CA ASP A 230 63.16 -18.75 -25.24
C ASP A 230 63.98 -17.52 -24.81
N VAL A 231 63.29 -16.46 -24.36
CA VAL A 231 63.94 -15.23 -23.87
C VAL A 231 64.65 -15.49 -22.57
N LYS A 232 66.00 -15.60 -22.59
CA LYS A 232 66.87 -16.03 -21.47
C LYS A 232 66.70 -15.17 -20.19
N TRP A 233 66.68 -13.83 -20.31
CA TRP A 233 66.53 -12.94 -19.16
C TRP A 233 65.19 -13.12 -18.46
N LEU A 234 64.11 -13.44 -19.21
CA LEU A 234 62.79 -13.66 -18.66
C LEU A 234 62.74 -14.89 -17.75
N ARG A 235 63.39 -15.99 -18.19
CA ARG A 235 63.50 -17.21 -17.40
C ARG A 235 64.28 -17.00 -16.11
N LEU A 236 65.28 -16.08 -16.14
CA LEU A 236 66.07 -15.76 -14.96
C LEU A 236 65.25 -14.98 -13.91
N ILE A 237 64.49 -13.97 -14.32
CA ILE A 237 63.76 -13.05 -13.43
C ILE A 237 62.38 -13.58 -13.04
N ALA A 238 61.52 -13.86 -14.01
CA ALA A 238 60.11 -14.15 -13.77
C ALA A 238 59.83 -15.61 -13.36
N GLY A 239 60.82 -16.46 -13.47
CA GLY A 239 60.69 -17.81 -12.95
C GLY A 239 60.08 -18.80 -13.92
N ASP A 240 59.49 -19.80 -13.33
CA ASP A 240 58.85 -20.92 -14.02
C ASP A 240 57.43 -20.56 -14.52
N MET A 241 57.08 -21.08 -15.67
CA MET A 241 55.78 -20.93 -16.29
C MET A 241 54.61 -21.28 -15.35
N THR A 242 54.75 -22.39 -14.61
CA THR A 242 53.72 -22.87 -13.66
C THR A 242 53.42 -21.84 -12.58
N VAL A 243 54.45 -21.30 -11.95
CA VAL A 243 54.33 -20.33 -10.87
C VAL A 243 53.67 -19.04 -11.39
N PHE A 244 54.16 -18.56 -12.56
CA PHE A 244 53.63 -17.34 -13.14
C PHE A 244 52.16 -17.49 -13.50
N GLN A 245 51.74 -18.60 -14.10
CA GLN A 245 50.35 -18.88 -14.44
C GLN A 245 49.45 -18.96 -13.20
N CYS A 246 49.88 -19.66 -12.15
CA CYS A 246 49.12 -19.72 -10.89
C CYS A 246 48.93 -18.34 -10.26
N LEU A 247 50.00 -17.50 -10.24
CA LEU A 247 49.89 -16.13 -9.72
C LEU A 247 49.00 -15.23 -10.60
N ALA A 248 49.08 -15.36 -11.92
CA ALA A 248 48.24 -14.60 -12.84
C ALA A 248 46.75 -14.96 -12.74
N ILE A 249 46.42 -16.26 -12.63
CA ILE A 249 45.05 -16.74 -12.41
C ILE A 249 44.53 -16.23 -11.07
N MET A 250 45.30 -16.35 -10.01
CA MET A 250 44.93 -15.87 -8.66
C MET A 250 44.69 -14.35 -8.68
N ALA A 251 45.59 -13.57 -9.33
CA ALA A 251 45.42 -12.12 -9.46
C ALA A 251 44.19 -11.72 -10.26
N ALA A 252 43.87 -12.43 -11.37
CA ALA A 252 42.67 -12.18 -12.17
C ALA A 252 41.38 -12.46 -11.39
N LEU A 253 41.33 -13.59 -10.69
CA LEU A 253 40.16 -13.97 -9.89
C LEU A 253 39.97 -13.05 -8.67
N GLU A 254 41.07 -12.67 -7.99
CA GLU A 254 41.02 -11.67 -6.92
C GLU A 254 40.60 -10.30 -7.45
N GLY A 255 41.01 -9.93 -8.66
CA GLY A 255 40.53 -8.76 -9.36
C GLY A 255 39.01 -8.80 -9.57
N CYS A 256 38.46 -9.95 -9.99
CA CYS A 256 37.01 -10.16 -10.11
C CYS A 256 36.26 -9.99 -8.76
N ILE A 257 36.85 -10.45 -7.67
CA ILE A 257 36.30 -10.28 -6.32
C ILE A 257 36.30 -8.79 -5.94
N ARG A 258 37.41 -8.10 -6.13
CA ARG A 258 37.59 -6.69 -5.72
C ARG A 258 36.78 -5.71 -6.55
N CYS A 259 36.56 -5.97 -7.83
CA CYS A 259 35.69 -5.13 -8.67
C CYS A 259 34.18 -5.47 -8.52
N GLY A 260 33.81 -6.42 -7.64
CA GLY A 260 32.42 -6.77 -7.37
C GLY A 260 31.74 -7.64 -8.44
N LEU A 261 32.49 -8.20 -9.39
CA LEU A 261 31.97 -9.18 -10.35
C LEU A 261 31.66 -10.53 -9.66
N ILE A 262 32.42 -10.88 -8.65
CA ILE A 262 32.17 -12.00 -7.75
C ILE A 262 31.64 -11.43 -6.42
N GLN A 263 30.45 -11.83 -6.04
CA GLN A 263 29.83 -11.37 -4.79
C GLN A 263 30.61 -11.93 -3.58
N SER A 264 31.10 -11.02 -2.75
CA SER A 264 31.82 -11.34 -1.53
C SER A 264 31.22 -10.61 -0.34
N ASN A 265 31.43 -11.13 0.86
CA ASN A 265 31.01 -10.50 2.10
C ASN A 265 32.03 -9.43 2.61
N THR A 266 32.99 -9.06 1.78
CA THR A 266 33.97 -8.00 2.12
C THR A 266 33.31 -6.63 1.97
N GLY A 267 33.41 -5.81 3.02
CA GLY A 267 32.84 -4.45 3.05
C GLY A 267 31.41 -4.35 3.59
N TYR A 268 30.75 -5.46 3.95
CA TYR A 268 29.42 -5.40 4.59
C TYR A 268 29.44 -4.63 5.91
N ASP A 269 30.48 -4.76 6.72
CA ASP A 269 30.63 -4.02 7.98
C ASP A 269 30.69 -2.50 7.73
N GLU A 270 31.40 -2.08 6.67
CA GLU A 270 31.46 -0.66 6.27
C GLU A 270 30.14 -0.17 5.71
N LEU A 271 29.49 -0.98 4.86
CA LEU A 271 28.18 -0.67 4.29
C LEU A 271 27.13 -0.60 5.40
N PHE A 272 27.14 -1.57 6.30
CA PHE A 272 26.21 -1.62 7.43
C PHE A 272 26.44 -0.45 8.39
N GLY A 273 27.71 -0.13 8.70
CA GLY A 273 28.06 1.05 9.50
C GLY A 273 27.68 2.39 8.87
N ALA A 274 27.67 2.47 7.52
CA ALA A 274 27.26 3.67 6.78
C ALA A 274 25.74 3.78 6.55
N THR A 275 24.98 2.76 6.95
CA THR A 275 23.52 2.74 6.79
C THR A 275 22.88 3.78 7.71
N THR A 276 21.94 4.56 7.16
CA THR A 276 21.18 5.58 7.91
C THR A 276 20.09 4.98 8.80
N ILE A 277 19.72 3.72 8.55
CA ILE A 277 18.78 2.98 9.39
C ILE A 277 19.52 2.54 10.66
N GLY A 278 19.00 2.89 11.83
CA GLY A 278 19.50 2.42 13.11
C GLY A 278 19.29 0.91 13.23
N ALA A 279 20.32 0.09 12.97
CA ALA A 279 20.20 -1.36 13.03
C ALA A 279 21.36 -2.00 13.79
N GLN A 280 21.07 -3.10 14.49
CA GLN A 280 22.04 -3.88 15.25
C GLN A 280 21.86 -5.37 14.98
N ILE A 281 22.97 -6.09 14.81
CA ILE A 281 22.98 -7.54 14.68
C ILE A 281 23.65 -8.10 15.93
N THR A 282 22.98 -9.05 16.59
CA THR A 282 23.45 -9.69 17.81
C THR A 282 23.62 -11.20 17.61
N ASP A 283 24.38 -11.84 18.47
CA ASP A 283 24.38 -13.29 18.59
C ASP A 283 23.16 -13.78 19.42
N HIS A 284 22.99 -15.09 19.56
CA HIS A 284 21.92 -15.67 20.38
C HIS A 284 22.01 -15.29 21.88
N GLY A 285 23.12 -14.74 22.33
CA GLY A 285 23.31 -14.18 23.66
C GLY A 285 23.11 -12.66 23.75
N PHE A 286 22.48 -12.03 22.74
CA PHE A 286 22.24 -10.60 22.64
C PHE A 286 23.49 -9.71 22.64
N ARG A 287 24.68 -10.29 22.40
CA ARG A 287 25.91 -9.50 22.27
C ARG A 287 25.96 -8.89 20.87
N VAL A 288 26.07 -7.58 20.81
CA VAL A 288 26.14 -6.84 19.54
C VAL A 288 27.39 -7.23 18.78
N LYS A 289 27.22 -7.80 17.58
CA LYS A 289 28.31 -8.14 16.64
C LYS A 289 28.57 -7.03 15.63
N SER A 290 27.52 -6.38 15.18
CA SER A 290 27.60 -5.28 14.22
C SER A 290 26.48 -4.28 14.50
N ALA A 291 26.78 -2.98 14.39
CA ALA A 291 25.81 -1.92 14.56
C ALA A 291 26.00 -0.86 13.47
N SER A 292 24.91 -0.29 12.98
CA SER A 292 24.96 0.85 12.08
C SER A 292 25.40 2.12 12.82
N GLY A 293 25.93 3.10 12.10
CA GLY A 293 26.41 4.36 12.68
C GLY A 293 25.31 5.19 13.33
N SER A 294 24.07 4.99 12.92
CA SER A 294 22.85 5.67 13.44
C SER A 294 22.09 4.85 14.48
N ALA A 295 22.56 3.66 14.84
CA ALA A 295 21.89 2.83 15.82
C ALA A 295 21.99 3.41 17.23
N LEU A 296 20.85 3.66 17.87
CA LEU A 296 20.78 3.99 19.28
C LEU A 296 21.06 2.76 20.14
N PRO A 297 21.68 2.90 21.31
CA PRO A 297 21.91 1.79 22.23
C PRO A 297 20.57 1.21 22.70
N ILE A 298 20.47 -0.12 22.68
CA ILE A 298 19.25 -0.85 23.07
C ILE A 298 19.59 -1.67 24.32
N SER A 299 18.70 -1.61 25.34
CA SER A 299 18.82 -2.46 26.52
C SER A 299 18.42 -3.91 26.21
N LEU A 300 18.96 -4.86 26.97
CA LEU A 300 18.65 -6.29 26.81
C LEU A 300 17.15 -6.56 26.90
N GLU A 301 16.47 -5.96 27.88
CA GLU A 301 15.04 -6.10 28.11
C GLU A 301 14.20 -5.68 26.88
N LYS A 302 14.56 -4.54 26.26
CA LYS A 302 13.90 -4.07 25.03
C LYS A 302 14.20 -4.94 23.81
N MET A 303 15.39 -5.58 23.75
CA MET A 303 15.72 -6.55 22.70
C MET A 303 14.82 -7.78 22.80
N GLU A 304 14.62 -8.32 24.01
CA GLU A 304 13.76 -9.48 24.24
C GLU A 304 12.30 -9.16 23.88
N GLN A 305 11.77 -8.04 24.35
CA GLN A 305 10.42 -7.58 24.02
C GLN A 305 10.23 -7.35 22.51
N ALA A 306 11.26 -6.83 21.81
CA ALA A 306 11.18 -6.56 20.38
C ALA A 306 11.10 -7.83 19.50
N LEU A 307 11.41 -9.00 20.04
CA LEU A 307 11.21 -10.28 19.37
C LEU A 307 9.76 -10.77 19.45
N GLU A 308 9.03 -10.38 20.47
CA GLU A 308 7.60 -10.70 20.63
C GLU A 308 6.71 -9.71 19.84
N GLY A 309 7.18 -8.47 19.67
CA GLY A 309 6.46 -7.44 18.92
C GLY A 309 7.19 -6.10 18.90
N PRO A 310 6.69 -5.13 18.11
CA PRO A 310 7.29 -3.80 18.03
C PRO A 310 7.27 -3.09 19.39
N VAL A 311 8.42 -2.55 19.83
CA VAL A 311 8.61 -1.86 21.10
C VAL A 311 8.98 -0.41 20.88
N GLN A 312 8.36 0.50 21.61
CA GLN A 312 8.70 1.92 21.54
C GLN A 312 9.98 2.21 22.35
N LEU A 313 11.04 2.69 21.67
CA LEU A 313 12.29 3.09 22.32
C LEU A 313 12.17 4.46 22.96
N ASP A 314 11.64 5.42 22.21
CA ASP A 314 11.33 6.77 22.61
C ASP A 314 10.06 7.26 21.90
N LYS A 315 9.69 8.55 22.06
CA LYS A 315 8.46 9.11 21.51
C LYS A 315 8.32 8.92 19.99
N ASN A 316 9.44 8.90 19.26
CA ASN A 316 9.46 8.93 17.79
C ASN A 316 10.15 7.70 17.16
N THR A 317 10.63 6.74 17.97
CA THR A 317 11.39 5.59 17.48
C THR A 317 10.77 4.27 17.90
N LEU A 318 10.47 3.42 16.91
CA LEU A 318 9.96 2.07 17.11
C LEU A 318 11.08 1.05 16.87
N LEU A 319 11.29 0.14 17.82
CA LEU A 319 12.20 -0.98 17.71
C LEU A 319 11.47 -2.22 17.23
N LYS A 320 12.01 -2.88 16.20
CA LYS A 320 11.57 -4.19 15.74
C LYS A 320 12.74 -5.17 15.78
N GLY A 321 12.45 -6.42 16.08
CA GLY A 321 13.43 -7.50 16.15
C GLY A 321 12.99 -8.71 15.34
N GLN A 322 13.96 -9.43 14.77
CA GLN A 322 13.71 -10.67 14.05
C GLN A 322 14.87 -11.65 14.28
N GLU A 323 14.54 -12.93 14.41
CA GLU A 323 15.53 -13.99 14.49
C GLU A 323 16.13 -14.27 13.11
N ILE A 324 17.46 -14.46 13.09
CA ILE A 324 18.24 -14.86 11.93
C ILE A 324 19.06 -16.11 12.26
N SER A 325 19.55 -16.81 11.26
CA SER A 325 20.28 -18.09 11.43
C SER A 325 21.48 -18.05 12.39
N SER A 326 22.04 -16.88 12.71
CA SER A 326 23.22 -16.71 13.57
C SER A 326 22.99 -15.80 14.78
N GLY A 327 21.75 -15.46 15.12
CA GLY A 327 21.37 -14.56 16.22
C GLY A 327 20.12 -13.77 15.92
N TYR A 328 20.12 -12.48 16.25
CA TYR A 328 18.98 -11.60 16.06
C TYR A 328 19.40 -10.33 15.32
N VAL A 329 18.47 -9.76 14.54
CA VAL A 329 18.60 -8.43 13.95
C VAL A 329 17.54 -7.52 14.54
N PHE A 330 17.97 -6.33 14.97
CA PHE A 330 17.11 -5.27 15.49
C PHE A 330 17.24 -4.05 14.61
N TRP A 331 16.14 -3.39 14.29
CA TRP A 331 16.15 -2.13 13.55
C TRP A 331 15.20 -1.11 14.18
N GLN A 332 15.61 0.14 14.07
CA GLN A 332 14.94 1.29 14.63
C GLN A 332 14.25 2.04 13.49
N GLU A 333 12.96 2.24 13.60
CA GLU A 333 12.12 2.93 12.64
C GLU A 333 11.74 4.29 13.20
N ASP A 334 12.02 5.36 12.48
CA ASP A 334 11.58 6.71 12.84
C ASP A 334 10.11 6.86 12.47
N ILE A 335 9.28 7.09 13.48
CA ILE A 335 7.83 7.27 13.34
C ILE A 335 7.39 8.72 13.58
N SER A 336 8.31 9.69 13.57
CA SER A 336 8.02 11.10 13.83
C SER A 336 7.01 11.67 12.83
N GLU A 337 7.13 11.35 11.56
CA GLU A 337 6.19 11.77 10.52
C GLU A 337 4.80 11.13 10.73
N LEU A 338 4.76 9.85 11.07
CA LEU A 338 3.52 9.14 11.37
C LEU A 338 2.82 9.72 12.61
N GLN A 339 3.59 10.01 13.66
CA GLN A 339 3.07 10.67 14.87
C GLN A 339 2.50 12.06 14.54
N GLY A 340 3.21 12.86 13.74
CA GLY A 340 2.73 14.15 13.29
C GLY A 340 1.40 14.08 12.52
N VAL A 341 1.24 13.07 11.66
CA VAL A 341 -0.02 12.84 10.94
C VAL A 341 -1.14 12.39 11.90
N LEU A 342 -0.83 11.55 12.89
CA LEU A 342 -1.80 11.14 13.91
C LEU A 342 -2.28 12.31 14.78
N ASP A 343 -1.37 13.18 15.20
CA ASP A 343 -1.71 14.38 15.96
C ASP A 343 -2.59 15.34 15.14
N GLN A 344 -2.28 15.53 13.85
CA GLN A 344 -3.12 16.31 12.93
C GLN A 344 -4.50 15.67 12.76
N PHE A 345 -4.56 14.35 12.62
CA PHE A 345 -5.82 13.64 12.48
C PHE A 345 -6.70 13.80 13.73
N GLN A 346 -6.12 13.72 14.93
CA GLN A 346 -6.83 13.95 16.18
C GLN A 346 -7.36 15.38 16.25
N THR A 347 -6.54 16.37 15.90
CA THR A 347 -6.96 17.79 15.88
C THR A 347 -8.15 18.01 14.94
N VAL A 348 -8.08 17.48 13.71
CA VAL A 348 -9.18 17.56 12.74
C VAL A 348 -10.43 16.84 13.23
N GLN A 349 -10.27 15.71 13.90
CA GLN A 349 -11.39 14.96 14.47
C GLN A 349 -12.10 15.76 15.57
N ASP A 350 -11.34 16.42 16.44
CA ASP A 350 -11.89 17.26 17.50
C ASP A 350 -12.61 18.49 16.89
N GLU A 351 -12.01 19.17 15.89
CA GLU A 351 -12.64 20.27 15.16
C GLU A 351 -13.95 19.86 14.46
N LEU A 352 -13.97 18.67 13.85
CA LEU A 352 -15.17 18.11 13.22
C LEU A 352 -16.28 17.84 14.24
N ARG A 353 -15.91 17.35 15.42
CA ARG A 353 -16.86 17.09 16.50
C ARG A 353 -17.48 18.38 17.02
N ASP A 354 -16.63 19.37 17.31
CA ASP A 354 -17.09 20.70 17.77
C ASP A 354 -17.99 21.37 16.74
N THR A 355 -17.61 21.34 15.45
CA THR A 355 -18.43 21.86 14.35
C THR A 355 -19.75 21.11 14.22
N GLY A 356 -19.73 19.79 14.38
CA GLY A 356 -20.93 18.95 14.39
C GLY A 356 -21.91 19.32 15.52
N ASP A 357 -21.40 19.55 16.70
CA ASP A 357 -22.22 19.95 17.86
C ASP A 357 -22.82 21.36 17.67
N VAL A 358 -22.08 22.31 17.11
CA VAL A 358 -22.60 23.64 16.75
C VAL A 358 -23.70 23.54 15.68
N LEU A 359 -23.47 22.79 14.60
CA LEU A 359 -24.47 22.60 13.54
C LEU A 359 -25.73 21.94 14.05
N LYS A 360 -25.61 20.99 14.99
CA LYS A 360 -26.77 20.34 15.61
C LYS A 360 -27.57 21.33 16.46
N ALA A 361 -26.88 22.15 17.26
CA ALA A 361 -27.55 23.19 18.04
C ALA A 361 -28.24 24.24 17.15
N GLU A 362 -27.61 24.67 16.06
CA GLU A 362 -28.23 25.56 15.05
C GLU A 362 -29.45 24.93 14.37
N ALA A 363 -29.37 23.64 14.01
CA ALA A 363 -30.49 22.93 13.42
C ALA A 363 -31.67 22.80 14.37
N GLU A 364 -31.41 22.50 15.64
CA GLU A 364 -32.46 22.45 16.69
C GLU A 364 -33.08 23.83 16.90
N GLN A 365 -32.29 24.88 16.97
CA GLN A 365 -32.77 26.27 17.10
C GLN A 365 -33.60 26.68 15.88
N ARG A 366 -33.16 26.35 14.66
CA ARG A 366 -33.88 26.64 13.42
C ARG A 366 -35.24 25.91 13.36
N SER A 367 -35.23 24.62 13.77
CA SER A 367 -36.47 23.83 13.87
C SER A 367 -37.45 24.46 14.85
N TYR A 368 -36.99 24.93 15.99
CA TYR A 368 -37.81 25.63 16.99
C TYR A 368 -38.43 26.93 16.43
N TRP A 369 -37.62 27.76 15.76
CA TRP A 369 -38.11 28.98 15.14
C TRP A 369 -39.10 28.74 14.01
N LEU A 370 -38.88 27.70 13.20
CA LEU A 370 -39.83 27.32 12.14
C LEU A 370 -41.18 26.92 12.74
N LYS A 371 -41.18 26.17 13.84
CA LYS A 371 -42.41 25.77 14.53
C LYS A 371 -43.19 26.97 15.07
N ILE A 372 -42.49 27.89 15.74
CA ILE A 372 -43.13 29.13 16.25
C ILE A 372 -43.68 29.97 15.08
N THR A 373 -42.94 30.08 13.99
CA THR A 373 -43.37 30.86 12.83
C THR A 373 -44.63 30.26 12.19
N GLU A 374 -44.72 28.94 12.09
CA GLU A 374 -45.92 28.28 11.56
C GLU A 374 -47.11 28.39 12.52
N GLU A 375 -46.90 28.25 13.82
CA GLU A 375 -47.95 28.50 14.82
C GLU A 375 -48.48 29.94 14.74
N ASN A 376 -47.60 30.92 14.66
CA ASN A 376 -48.03 32.33 14.52
C ASN A 376 -48.81 32.55 13.22
N ARG A 377 -48.40 31.96 12.13
CA ARG A 377 -49.11 32.03 10.85
C ARG A 377 -50.51 31.44 10.93
N LEU A 378 -50.67 30.35 11.68
CA LEU A 378 -51.99 29.75 11.92
C LEU A 378 -52.88 30.69 12.74
N TYR A 379 -52.37 31.30 13.82
CA TYR A 379 -53.10 32.28 14.60
C TYR A 379 -53.52 33.50 13.78
N ASP A 380 -52.61 34.04 12.96
CA ASP A 380 -52.94 35.16 12.07
C ASP A 380 -54.06 34.81 11.06
N MET A 381 -54.03 33.58 10.57
CA MET A 381 -55.06 33.10 9.63
C MET A 381 -56.43 32.97 10.32
N VAL A 382 -56.46 32.38 11.52
CA VAL A 382 -57.69 32.28 12.32
C VAL A 382 -58.23 33.68 12.62
N GLU A 383 -57.39 34.61 13.06
CA GLU A 383 -57.78 35.98 13.36
C GLU A 383 -58.37 36.68 12.13
N ARG A 384 -57.74 36.58 10.95
CA ARG A 384 -58.29 37.19 9.71
C ARG A 384 -59.65 36.62 9.31
N LYS A 385 -59.82 35.31 9.41
CA LYS A 385 -61.07 34.65 9.03
C LYS A 385 -62.21 34.94 10.00
N THR A 386 -61.97 35.14 11.27
CA THR A 386 -62.96 35.39 12.31
C THR A 386 -63.07 36.85 12.74
N GLN A 387 -62.29 37.75 12.13
CA GLN A 387 -62.20 39.17 12.50
C GLN A 387 -63.58 39.89 12.54
N ARG A 388 -64.47 39.57 11.56
CA ARG A 388 -65.78 40.14 11.47
C ARG A 388 -66.65 39.72 12.66
N GLN A 389 -66.66 38.44 12.99
CA GLN A 389 -67.40 37.86 14.10
C GLN A 389 -66.95 38.34 15.44
N VAL A 390 -65.61 38.43 15.61
CA VAL A 390 -64.99 38.97 16.84
C VAL A 390 -65.37 40.45 17.04
N ALA A 391 -65.36 41.23 15.95
CA ALA A 391 -65.86 42.62 16.00
C ALA A 391 -67.33 42.75 16.39
N LEU A 392 -68.14 41.83 15.83
CA LEU A 392 -69.56 41.77 16.14
C LEU A 392 -69.78 41.33 17.63
N LEU A 393 -69.07 40.34 18.11
CA LEU A 393 -69.07 39.96 19.52
C LEU A 393 -68.74 41.14 20.46
N ARG A 394 -67.66 41.88 20.13
CA ARG A 394 -67.29 43.08 20.92
C ARG A 394 -68.42 44.11 20.96
N LYS A 395 -69.14 44.32 19.82
CA LYS A 395 -70.27 45.25 19.74
C LYS A 395 -71.47 44.76 20.57
N LEU A 396 -71.79 43.44 20.49
CA LEU A 396 -72.88 42.85 21.28
C LEU A 396 -72.57 42.86 22.77
N LEU A 397 -71.28 42.57 23.18
CA LEU A 397 -70.88 42.64 24.56
C LEU A 397 -70.96 44.09 25.13
N SER A 398 -70.58 45.10 24.31
CA SER A 398 -70.76 46.50 24.73
C SER A 398 -72.21 46.91 24.92
N ARG A 399 -73.08 46.43 24.04
CA ARG A 399 -74.56 46.63 24.17
C ARG A 399 -75.09 45.93 25.40
N LEU A 400 -74.69 44.65 25.65
CA LEU A 400 -75.11 43.89 26.81
C LEU A 400 -74.73 44.58 28.10
N ARG A 401 -73.54 45.19 28.17
CA ARG A 401 -73.12 45.97 29.33
C ARG A 401 -73.93 47.25 29.56
N ALA A 402 -74.56 47.81 28.53
CA ALA A 402 -75.34 49.06 28.59
C ALA A 402 -76.81 48.83 28.74
N THR A 403 -77.31 47.61 28.64
CA THR A 403 -78.73 47.27 28.68
C THR A 403 -79.18 46.91 30.11
N GLU A 404 -80.20 47.57 30.63
CA GLU A 404 -80.89 47.26 31.93
C GLU A 404 -82.09 46.36 31.74
N ASP A 405 -82.59 46.17 30.52
CA ASP A 405 -83.76 45.32 30.19
C ASP A 405 -83.35 43.83 30.19
N THR A 406 -83.96 43.04 31.02
CA THR A 406 -83.64 41.60 31.21
C THR A 406 -83.98 40.80 29.94
N GLU A 407 -85.02 41.11 29.22
CA GLU A 407 -85.36 40.36 27.99
C GLU A 407 -84.43 40.71 26.81
N GLU A 408 -84.01 41.95 26.67
CA GLU A 408 -82.99 42.37 25.69
C GLU A 408 -81.60 41.78 26.06
N ALA A 409 -81.21 41.77 27.34
CA ALA A 409 -79.97 41.16 27.81
C ALA A 409 -79.95 39.68 27.49
N ARG A 410 -81.06 38.95 27.64
CA ARG A 410 -81.17 37.51 27.33
C ARG A 410 -80.99 37.25 25.82
N ARG A 411 -81.60 38.08 24.96
CA ARG A 411 -81.41 37.98 23.51
C ARG A 411 -79.99 38.26 23.07
N LEU A 412 -79.35 39.33 23.63
CA LEU A 412 -78.01 39.67 23.32
C LEU A 412 -77.05 38.56 23.79
N LEU A 413 -77.25 37.95 24.96
CA LEU A 413 -76.49 36.78 25.45
C LEU A 413 -76.62 35.59 24.49
N GLY A 414 -77.86 35.31 24.00
CA GLY A 414 -78.10 34.26 23.00
C GLY A 414 -77.31 34.50 21.73
N HIS A 415 -77.33 35.72 21.17
CA HIS A 415 -76.53 36.07 19.99
C HIS A 415 -75.05 35.95 20.23
N ILE A 416 -74.51 36.35 21.43
CA ILE A 416 -73.12 36.20 21.78
C ILE A 416 -72.73 34.72 21.83
N VAL A 417 -73.61 33.85 22.39
CA VAL A 417 -73.33 32.40 22.43
C VAL A 417 -73.28 31.81 21.03
N VAL A 418 -74.23 32.14 20.15
CA VAL A 418 -74.24 31.62 18.77
C VAL A 418 -72.95 32.00 18.03
N ILE A 419 -72.61 33.29 17.99
CA ILE A 419 -71.43 33.77 17.27
C ILE A 419 -70.16 33.28 17.93
N GLY A 420 -70.09 33.19 19.27
CA GLY A 420 -68.97 32.66 20.00
C GLY A 420 -68.70 31.17 19.71
N THR A 421 -69.83 30.39 19.59
CA THR A 421 -69.72 28.98 19.21
C THR A 421 -69.16 28.83 17.80
N TYR A 422 -69.62 29.66 16.85
CA TYR A 422 -69.05 29.66 15.50
C TYR A 422 -67.52 29.95 15.52
N VAL A 423 -67.08 31.02 16.14
CA VAL A 423 -65.68 31.39 16.19
C VAL A 423 -64.82 30.25 16.79
N LYS A 424 -65.30 29.63 17.86
CA LYS A 424 -64.65 28.48 18.48
C LYS A 424 -64.58 27.27 17.53
N ARG A 425 -65.69 26.90 16.92
CA ARG A 425 -65.72 25.71 16.06
C ARG A 425 -65.05 25.93 14.74
N ARG A 426 -65.14 27.08 14.16
CA ARG A 426 -64.47 27.45 12.92
C ARG A 426 -62.96 27.44 13.09
N SER A 427 -62.45 27.93 14.24
CA SER A 427 -61.04 27.84 14.58
C SER A 427 -60.55 26.37 14.65
N ASN A 428 -61.32 25.49 15.30
CA ASN A 428 -60.99 24.08 15.38
C ASN A 428 -60.99 23.40 13.98
N LEU A 429 -61.98 23.66 13.17
CA LEU A 429 -62.07 23.11 11.82
C LEU A 429 -60.93 23.58 10.92
N MET A 430 -60.42 24.80 11.07
CA MET A 430 -59.24 25.28 10.37
C MET A 430 -57.95 24.54 10.76
N PHE A 431 -57.80 24.16 12.05
CA PHE A 431 -56.69 23.36 12.49
C PHE A 431 -56.74 21.94 11.89
N VAL A 432 -57.92 21.32 11.85
CA VAL A 432 -58.12 20.01 11.23
C VAL A 432 -57.85 20.06 9.71
N GLU A 433 -58.36 21.09 9.02
CA GLU A 433 -58.09 21.32 7.59
C GLU A 433 -56.58 21.31 7.30
N ARG A 434 -55.80 21.98 8.16
CA ARG A 434 -54.36 22.12 7.96
C ARG A 434 -53.56 20.83 8.30
N GLN A 435 -54.03 20.06 9.28
CA GLN A 435 -53.34 18.84 9.73
C GLN A 435 -53.62 17.64 8.82
N THR A 436 -54.83 17.44 8.41
CA THR A 436 -55.28 16.22 7.72
C THR A 436 -55.78 16.47 6.29
N GLY A 437 -56.15 17.71 5.94
CA GLY A 437 -56.83 18.05 4.67
C GLY A 437 -58.21 17.44 4.52
N THR A 438 -58.65 16.63 5.46
CA THR A 438 -59.95 15.94 5.47
C THR A 438 -60.65 16.16 6.81
N LEU A 439 -62.01 16.15 6.79
CA LEU A 439 -62.85 16.29 7.96
C LEU A 439 -63.82 15.11 8.03
N GLU A 440 -63.97 14.52 9.21
CA GLU A 440 -65.04 13.51 9.39
C GLU A 440 -66.42 14.13 9.34
N ALA A 441 -67.33 13.50 8.59
CA ALA A 441 -68.73 13.96 8.50
C ALA A 441 -69.43 14.04 9.88
N ALA A 442 -69.03 13.16 10.80
CA ALA A 442 -69.49 13.17 12.19
C ALA A 442 -69.11 14.46 12.94
N GLU A 443 -67.88 14.98 12.71
CA GLU A 443 -67.36 16.20 13.35
C GLU A 443 -68.09 17.46 12.81
N LEU A 444 -68.28 17.50 11.50
CA LEU A 444 -69.10 18.55 10.91
C LEU A 444 -70.56 18.54 11.44
N SER A 445 -71.14 17.37 11.54
CA SER A 445 -72.51 17.19 12.13
C SER A 445 -72.51 17.67 13.60
N LEU A 446 -71.49 17.38 14.37
CA LEU A 446 -71.35 17.85 15.75
C LEU A 446 -71.31 19.39 15.82
N CYS A 447 -70.47 20.02 14.96
CA CYS A 447 -70.35 21.48 14.89
C CYS A 447 -71.72 22.15 14.55
N LEU A 448 -72.39 21.63 13.55
CA LEU A 448 -73.72 22.13 13.14
C LEU A 448 -74.78 21.97 14.24
N ASN A 449 -74.78 20.83 14.94
CA ASN A 449 -75.73 20.57 16.02
C ASN A 449 -75.44 21.46 17.26
N GLU A 450 -74.16 21.75 17.57
CA GLU A 450 -73.84 22.68 18.65
C GLU A 450 -74.32 24.13 18.33
N SER A 451 -74.08 24.56 17.09
CA SER A 451 -74.56 25.88 16.66
C SER A 451 -76.10 25.93 16.68
N ALA A 452 -76.77 24.85 16.26
CA ALA A 452 -78.23 24.73 16.36
C ALA A 452 -78.76 24.79 17.83
N ALA A 453 -78.06 24.12 18.73
CA ALA A 453 -78.39 24.18 20.17
C ALA A 453 -78.27 25.60 20.73
N GLY A 454 -77.23 26.38 20.27
CA GLY A 454 -77.06 27.79 20.57
C GLY A 454 -78.26 28.65 20.16
N LEU A 455 -78.85 28.39 18.97
CA LEU A 455 -80.06 29.08 18.49
C LEU A 455 -81.30 28.82 19.35
N GLY A 456 -81.35 27.64 19.98
CA GLY A 456 -82.41 27.34 20.93
C GLY A 456 -82.43 28.28 22.15
N LEU A 457 -81.26 28.81 22.56
CA LEU A 457 -81.17 29.83 23.61
C LEU A 457 -81.79 31.18 23.21
N CYS A 458 -81.88 31.44 21.88
CA CYS A 458 -82.55 32.62 21.31
C CYS A 458 -84.01 32.40 21.04
N ASN A 459 -84.65 31.32 21.47
CA ASN A 459 -86.01 30.91 21.19
C ASN A 459 -86.29 30.63 19.71
N ILE A 460 -85.23 30.33 18.93
CA ILE A 460 -85.34 29.98 17.51
C ILE A 460 -85.42 28.46 17.38
N LYS A 461 -86.46 27.96 16.69
CA LYS A 461 -86.58 26.52 16.42
C LYS A 461 -85.66 26.11 15.29
N CYS A 462 -84.54 25.47 15.67
CA CYS A 462 -83.54 24.97 14.70
C CYS A 462 -83.52 23.46 14.66
N THR A 463 -83.57 22.88 13.47
CA THR A 463 -83.38 21.44 13.25
C THR A 463 -82.31 21.25 12.18
N VAL A 464 -81.27 20.50 12.54
CA VAL A 464 -80.18 20.15 11.63
C VAL A 464 -80.23 18.67 11.33
N ARG A 465 -80.11 18.32 10.05
CA ARG A 465 -79.99 16.94 9.59
C ARG A 465 -78.79 16.84 8.65
N ALA A 466 -77.83 16.04 9.03
CA ALA A 466 -76.63 15.75 8.21
C ALA A 466 -76.65 14.27 7.79
N ASP A 467 -76.95 14.05 6.49
CA ASP A 467 -76.98 12.73 5.83
C ASP A 467 -75.70 12.55 5.01
N MET A 468 -74.55 12.50 5.72
CA MET A 468 -73.18 12.34 5.15
C MET A 468 -72.41 11.32 5.98
N GLU A 469 -71.64 10.44 5.34
CA GLU A 469 -70.83 9.43 5.99
C GLU A 469 -69.38 9.47 5.49
N GLY A 470 -68.44 9.10 6.35
CA GLY A 470 -67.04 9.00 6.00
C GLY A 470 -66.26 10.33 6.05
N LEU A 471 -65.20 10.42 5.23
CA LEU A 471 -64.35 11.59 5.14
C LEU A 471 -64.76 12.54 4.03
N LEU A 472 -64.81 13.81 4.34
CA LEU A 472 -65.04 14.91 3.44
C LEU A 472 -63.78 15.72 3.23
N PRO A 473 -63.53 16.33 2.07
CA PRO A 473 -62.54 17.38 1.95
C PRO A 473 -62.79 18.47 3.00
N ALA A 474 -61.77 18.84 3.78
CA ALA A 474 -61.99 19.80 4.87
C ALA A 474 -62.49 21.15 4.38
N GLU A 475 -62.14 21.54 3.16
CA GLU A 475 -62.65 22.74 2.50
C GLU A 475 -64.16 22.70 2.28
N CYS A 476 -64.71 21.55 1.81
CA CYS A 476 -66.12 21.36 1.65
C CYS A 476 -66.88 21.44 2.99
N GLY A 477 -66.35 20.77 4.03
CA GLY A 477 -66.91 20.82 5.37
C GLY A 477 -66.93 22.23 5.96
N ASN A 478 -65.82 22.95 5.81
CA ASN A 478 -65.75 24.35 6.20
C ASN A 478 -66.68 25.27 5.49
N MET A 479 -66.86 25.07 4.18
CA MET A 479 -67.79 25.87 3.37
C MET A 479 -69.26 25.65 3.78
N ILE A 480 -69.65 24.41 4.10
CA ILE A 480 -70.96 24.08 4.63
C ILE A 480 -71.17 24.75 5.98
N TYR A 481 -70.19 24.71 6.88
CA TYR A 481 -70.33 25.34 8.17
C TYR A 481 -70.34 26.87 8.09
N ASP A 482 -69.49 27.49 7.23
CA ASP A 482 -69.53 28.92 6.95
C ASP A 482 -70.89 29.35 6.32
N PHE A 483 -71.49 28.54 5.41
CA PHE A 483 -72.75 28.80 4.82
C PHE A 483 -73.92 28.76 5.86
N PHE A 484 -73.93 27.74 6.75
CA PHE A 484 -74.87 27.69 7.88
C PHE A 484 -74.77 28.95 8.72
N GLU A 485 -73.61 29.34 9.12
CA GLU A 485 -73.40 30.50 9.99
C GLU A 485 -73.77 31.84 9.31
N ALA A 486 -73.37 32.00 8.04
CA ALA A 486 -73.75 33.21 7.30
C ALA A 486 -75.24 33.35 7.16
N ALA A 487 -75.96 32.25 6.90
CA ALA A 487 -77.42 32.25 6.87
C ALA A 487 -78.02 32.62 8.24
N VAL A 488 -77.46 32.12 9.32
CA VAL A 488 -77.86 32.44 10.70
C VAL A 488 -77.51 33.89 11.05
N GLU A 489 -76.29 34.35 10.80
CA GLU A 489 -75.82 35.71 11.13
C GLU A 489 -76.67 36.78 10.46
N MET A 490 -77.05 36.57 9.18
CA MET A 490 -77.85 37.53 8.42
C MET A 490 -79.33 37.60 8.86
N SER A 491 -79.87 36.46 9.32
CA SER A 491 -81.30 36.39 9.72
C SER A 491 -81.51 36.47 11.24
N LEU A 492 -80.50 36.51 12.05
CA LEU A 492 -80.48 36.32 13.50
C LEU A 492 -81.50 37.28 14.22
N THR A 493 -81.72 38.47 13.69
CA THR A 493 -82.64 39.49 14.29
C THR A 493 -84.07 39.19 14.11
N SER A 494 -84.49 38.50 13.03
CA SER A 494 -85.90 38.18 12.68
C SER A 494 -86.16 36.68 12.50
N LEU A 495 -85.16 35.84 12.68
CA LEU A 495 -85.23 34.40 12.50
C LEU A 495 -86.17 33.75 13.51
N SER A 496 -87.22 33.09 13.08
CA SER A 496 -88.15 32.36 13.93
C SER A 496 -87.92 30.84 13.87
N SER A 497 -87.59 30.31 12.70
CA SER A 497 -87.27 28.90 12.53
C SER A 497 -86.26 28.67 11.41
N LEU A 498 -85.42 27.65 11.58
CA LEU A 498 -84.41 27.19 10.63
C LEU A 498 -84.44 25.67 10.51
N LEU A 499 -84.61 25.17 9.30
CA LEU A 499 -84.39 23.78 8.96
C LEU A 499 -83.12 23.73 8.07
N PHE A 500 -82.10 23.04 8.54
CA PHE A 500 -80.83 22.87 7.78
C PHE A 500 -80.60 21.41 7.44
N TYR A 501 -80.34 21.15 6.18
CA TYR A 501 -80.01 19.81 5.69
C TYR A 501 -78.70 19.87 4.94
N ALA A 502 -77.82 18.97 5.27
CA ALA A 502 -76.55 18.71 4.53
C ALA A 502 -76.52 17.23 4.13
N GLY A 503 -76.32 16.94 2.86
CA GLY A 503 -76.27 15.56 2.38
C GLY A 503 -75.41 15.41 1.14
N GLU A 504 -74.92 14.19 0.91
CA GLU A 504 -74.11 13.83 -0.25
C GLU A 504 -74.95 13.03 -1.25
N ARG A 505 -74.90 13.44 -2.53
CA ARG A 505 -75.52 12.68 -3.65
C ARG A 505 -74.62 12.79 -4.88
N GLU A 506 -74.30 11.66 -5.50
CA GLU A 506 -73.56 11.57 -6.78
C GLU A 506 -72.25 12.43 -6.80
N GLY A 507 -71.43 12.39 -5.72
CA GLY A 507 -70.16 13.14 -5.65
C GLY A 507 -70.35 14.67 -5.44
N THR A 508 -71.56 15.13 -5.17
CA THR A 508 -71.84 16.54 -4.83
C THR A 508 -72.42 16.62 -3.43
N VAL A 509 -71.86 17.48 -2.62
CA VAL A 509 -72.38 17.80 -1.29
C VAL A 509 -73.32 18.99 -1.41
N THR A 510 -74.54 18.81 -0.95
CA THR A 510 -75.58 19.84 -1.02
C THR A 510 -75.98 20.25 0.39
N ALA A 511 -75.89 21.55 0.68
CA ALA A 511 -76.41 22.16 1.90
C ALA A 511 -77.64 22.95 1.59
N LYS A 512 -78.73 22.69 2.32
CA LYS A 512 -80.07 23.38 2.15
C LYS A 512 -80.47 23.99 3.47
N ALA A 513 -80.91 25.25 3.42
CA ALA A 513 -81.47 25.95 4.57
C ALA A 513 -82.86 26.49 4.23
N ALA A 514 -83.84 26.17 5.04
CA ALA A 514 -85.14 26.79 4.96
C ALA A 514 -85.35 27.71 6.16
N LEU A 515 -85.48 29.01 5.92
CA LEU A 515 -85.51 30.07 6.94
C LEU A 515 -86.81 30.79 6.92
N CYS A 516 -87.39 30.93 8.10
CA CYS A 516 -88.57 31.84 8.29
C CYS A 516 -88.04 33.14 8.92
N CYS A 517 -87.72 34.15 8.06
CA CYS A 517 -87.20 35.44 8.44
C CYS A 517 -87.68 36.53 7.52
N HIS A 518 -87.56 37.81 7.96
CA HIS A 518 -88.01 38.98 7.20
C HIS A 518 -86.91 39.64 6.37
N GLU A 519 -85.66 39.32 6.65
CA GLU A 519 -84.48 39.85 5.96
C GLU A 519 -84.37 39.27 4.53
N ASP A 520 -83.87 40.10 3.60
CA ASP A 520 -83.50 39.61 2.27
C ASP A 520 -82.13 38.92 2.28
N MET A 521 -82.13 37.62 1.91
CA MET A 521 -80.91 36.80 1.88
C MET A 521 -80.06 36.99 0.61
N GLY A 522 -80.45 37.94 -0.29
CA GLY A 522 -79.72 38.17 -1.54
C GLY A 522 -78.22 38.48 -1.38
N ALA A 523 -77.83 39.04 -0.24
CA ALA A 523 -76.43 39.33 0.05
C ALA A 523 -75.56 38.06 0.23
N LEU A 524 -76.13 36.89 0.52
CA LEU A 524 -75.44 35.60 0.58
C LEU A 524 -74.80 35.20 -0.76
N CYS A 525 -75.36 35.64 -1.88
CA CYS A 525 -74.82 35.38 -3.21
C CYS A 525 -73.41 36.03 -3.40
N CYS A 526 -73.06 37.05 -2.63
CA CYS A 526 -71.74 37.66 -2.67
C CYS A 526 -70.71 36.82 -1.98
N GLU A 527 -71.10 36.08 -0.92
CA GLU A 527 -70.15 35.21 -0.17
C GLU A 527 -70.15 33.78 -0.74
N PHE A 528 -71.27 33.32 -1.28
CA PHE A 528 -71.44 31.97 -1.86
C PHE A 528 -72.05 32.09 -3.29
N PRO A 529 -71.19 32.21 -4.32
CA PRO A 529 -71.66 32.46 -5.70
C PRO A 529 -72.58 31.36 -6.26
N ASN A 530 -72.54 30.14 -5.74
CA ASN A 530 -73.29 28.99 -6.19
C ASN A 530 -74.57 28.76 -5.35
N VAL A 531 -75.01 29.75 -4.57
CA VAL A 531 -76.21 29.64 -3.78
C VAL A 531 -77.41 29.97 -4.63
N ILE A 532 -78.46 29.12 -4.57
CA ILE A 532 -79.72 29.35 -5.17
C ILE A 532 -80.70 29.76 -4.07
N ILE A 533 -81.39 30.89 -4.26
CA ILE A 533 -82.33 31.44 -3.28
C ILE A 533 -83.75 31.44 -3.91
N GLU A 534 -84.64 30.73 -3.25
CA GLU A 534 -86.05 30.67 -3.65
C GLU A 534 -86.90 31.15 -2.48
N LYS A 535 -88.02 31.90 -2.76
CA LYS A 535 -88.96 32.40 -1.74
C LYS A 535 -90.35 31.90 -2.04
N ASP A 536 -91.01 31.29 -1.05
CA ASP A 536 -92.36 30.79 -1.16
C ASP A 536 -93.41 31.87 -0.85
N GLU A 537 -94.67 31.61 -1.21
CA GLU A 537 -95.80 32.51 -0.92
C GLU A 537 -96.04 32.75 0.56
N ASP A 538 -95.65 31.78 1.41
CA ASP A 538 -95.66 31.88 2.88
C ASP A 538 -94.49 32.66 3.52
N GLY A 539 -93.61 33.22 2.68
CA GLY A 539 -92.48 34.01 3.13
C GLY A 539 -91.27 33.22 3.61
N ILE A 540 -91.25 31.89 3.44
CA ILE A 540 -90.10 31.02 3.77
C ILE A 540 -89.10 31.15 2.65
N GLN A 541 -87.79 31.35 3.03
CA GLN A 541 -86.69 31.42 2.09
C GLN A 541 -85.93 30.10 2.08
N TYR A 542 -85.80 29.51 0.88
CA TYR A 542 -85.06 28.28 0.66
C TYR A 542 -83.72 28.62 0.03
N LEU A 543 -82.62 28.28 0.71
CA LEU A 543 -81.21 28.46 0.25
C LEU A 543 -80.66 27.09 -0.11
N THR A 544 -80.07 26.93 -1.27
CA THR A 544 -79.42 25.70 -1.69
C THR A 544 -78.00 26.00 -2.15
N LEU A 545 -77.00 25.41 -1.48
CA LEU A 545 -75.56 25.46 -1.85
C LEU A 545 -75.11 24.08 -2.32
N SER A 546 -74.59 23.99 -3.51
CA SER A 546 -74.03 22.74 -4.07
C SER A 546 -72.56 22.86 -4.25
N ILE A 547 -71.80 21.92 -3.66
CA ILE A 547 -70.32 21.90 -3.65
C ILE A 547 -69.84 20.55 -4.24
N PRO A 548 -69.12 20.52 -5.34
CA PRO A 548 -68.52 19.28 -5.83
C PRO A 548 -67.51 18.72 -4.80
N LYS A 549 -67.57 17.39 -4.56
CA LYS A 549 -66.71 16.72 -3.59
C LYS A 549 -65.27 16.58 -4.12
N GLU A 550 -65.11 16.50 -5.44
CA GLU A 550 -63.75 16.55 -6.07
C GLU A 550 -63.37 18.03 -6.20
N GLY A 551 -62.28 18.39 -5.53
CA GLY A 551 -61.72 19.72 -5.66
C GLY A 551 -61.40 19.98 -7.12
N GLY A 552 -62.03 21.00 -7.70
CA GLY A 552 -61.70 21.50 -9.02
C GLY A 552 -60.23 21.89 -9.01
N GLU A 553 -59.48 21.48 -10.06
CA GLU A 553 -58.09 21.81 -10.32
C GLU A 553 -57.74 23.29 -10.10
#